data_3ed9fa532c2ad3f02e0b55a2427c52cb
#
_entry.id   3ed9fa532c2ad3f02e0b55a2427c52cb
#
_cell.length_a   1.000
_cell.length_b   1.000
_cell.length_c   1.000
_cell.angle_alpha   90.00
_cell.angle_beta   90.00
_cell.angle_gamma   90.00
#
_symmetry.space_group_name_H-M   'P 1'
#
loop_
_entity.id
_entity.type
_entity.pdbx_description
1 polymer ?
#
loop_
_entity_poly.entity_id
_entity_poly.type
_entity_poly.pdbx_seq_one_letter_code
_entity_poly.pdbx_strand_id
1 'polypeptide(L)'
;LKQVPSYSAEQQREFLGVLNGVIGRLYGFPAPVVAAVNGHAMAGAFVLLLTADYRVGPTGDARFGLTEARVGIPFPAAPMVVVRAELAPQDLRYIALYARGFGSEEARRRGVFDELQPPAAVLGRAIEVARDMASMPADAYRRIKQQVRGAALARIDEIVATGADPMLGGWVDANAPDASTRWLAGSKTR
;
A
#
# COMPACT_ATOMS: atom_id res chain seq x y z
N LEU A 1 13.01 4.34 4.25
CA LEU A 1 13.87 3.42 3.48
C LEU A 1 15.35 3.80 3.53
N LYS A 2 15.74 5.09 3.47
CA LYS A 2 17.16 5.51 3.49
C LYS A 2 17.93 5.05 4.74
N GLN A 3 17.27 4.84 5.86
CA GLN A 3 17.88 4.40 7.13
C GLN A 3 17.90 2.88 7.29
N VAL A 4 16.96 2.17 6.66
CA VAL A 4 16.80 0.71 6.85
C VAL A 4 18.06 -0.10 6.53
N PRO A 5 18.87 0.24 5.50
CA PRO A 5 20.12 -0.47 5.25
C PRO A 5 21.16 -0.36 6.36
N SER A 6 21.06 0.67 7.22
CA SER A 6 21.94 0.82 8.39
C SER A 6 21.45 0.07 9.63
N TYR A 7 20.26 -0.53 9.57
CA TYR A 7 19.71 -1.30 10.68
C TYR A 7 20.41 -2.65 10.82
N SER A 8 20.61 -3.09 12.06
CA SER A 8 20.98 -4.49 12.33
C SER A 8 19.88 -5.44 11.87
N ALA A 9 20.19 -6.72 11.71
CA ALA A 9 19.20 -7.74 11.37
C ALA A 9 18.02 -7.80 12.37
N GLU A 10 18.28 -7.51 13.65
CA GLU A 10 17.25 -7.42 14.69
C GLU A 10 16.35 -6.21 14.51
N GLN A 11 16.91 -5.04 14.26
CA GLN A 11 16.17 -3.81 13.97
C GLN A 11 15.33 -3.94 12.68
N GLN A 12 15.84 -4.60 11.63
CA GLN A 12 15.06 -4.88 10.42
C GLN A 12 13.89 -5.80 10.72
N ARG A 13 14.09 -6.82 11.55
CA ARG A 13 13.03 -7.75 11.97
C ARG A 13 11.93 -7.02 12.76
N GLU A 14 12.32 -6.19 13.73
CA GLU A 14 11.38 -5.36 14.49
C GLU A 14 10.59 -4.42 13.57
N PHE A 15 11.29 -3.72 12.66
CA PHE A 15 10.66 -2.82 11.70
C PHE A 15 9.64 -3.54 10.82
N LEU A 16 9.95 -4.74 10.30
CA LEU A 16 9.03 -5.55 9.52
C LEU A 16 7.83 -6.02 10.34
N GLY A 17 8.04 -6.40 11.59
CA GLY A 17 6.96 -6.78 12.51
C GLY A 17 5.98 -5.63 12.73
N VAL A 18 6.49 -4.42 12.99
CA VAL A 18 5.68 -3.20 13.14
C VAL A 18 4.94 -2.88 11.85
N LEU A 19 5.62 -2.94 10.71
CA LEU A 19 5.01 -2.65 9.41
C LEU A 19 3.87 -3.63 9.08
N ASN A 20 4.09 -4.93 9.24
CA ASN A 20 3.07 -5.95 9.05
C ASN A 20 1.86 -5.71 9.98
N GLY A 21 2.10 -5.37 11.24
CA GLY A 21 1.06 -5.06 12.22
C GLY A 21 0.25 -3.82 11.87
N VAL A 22 0.89 -2.75 11.41
CA VAL A 22 0.21 -1.51 10.98
C VAL A 22 -0.69 -1.77 9.77
N ILE A 23 -0.18 -2.48 8.76
CA ILE A 23 -0.94 -2.83 7.55
C ILE A 23 -2.16 -3.68 7.93
N GLY A 24 -2.00 -4.69 8.77
CA GLY A 24 -3.12 -5.52 9.23
C GLY A 24 -4.19 -4.72 9.99
N ARG A 25 -3.78 -3.85 10.91
CA ARG A 25 -4.71 -3.00 11.68
C ARG A 25 -5.49 -2.03 10.80
N LEU A 26 -4.85 -1.41 9.82
CA LEU A 26 -5.54 -0.51 8.88
C LEU A 26 -6.49 -1.28 7.98
N TYR A 27 -6.06 -2.39 7.42
CA TYR A 27 -6.85 -3.20 6.51
C TYR A 27 -8.07 -3.82 7.18
N GLY A 28 -7.93 -4.25 8.44
CA GLY A 28 -9.00 -4.80 9.27
C GLY A 28 -9.73 -3.78 10.13
N PHE A 29 -9.49 -2.46 9.96
CA PHE A 29 -10.12 -1.45 10.82
C PHE A 29 -11.65 -1.55 10.75
N PRO A 30 -12.36 -1.63 11.89
CA PRO A 30 -13.77 -2.03 11.93
C PRO A 30 -14.75 -0.99 11.39
N ALA A 31 -14.31 0.25 11.20
CA ALA A 31 -15.09 1.33 10.60
C ALA A 31 -14.62 1.64 9.18
N PRO A 32 -15.37 2.42 8.40
CA PRO A 32 -14.93 2.89 7.08
C PRO A 32 -13.59 3.64 7.15
N VAL A 33 -12.70 3.32 6.22
CA VAL A 33 -11.42 3.99 6.00
C VAL A 33 -11.42 4.58 4.60
N VAL A 34 -11.28 5.89 4.47
CA VAL A 34 -11.22 6.57 3.18
C VAL A 34 -9.83 7.18 2.99
N ALA A 35 -9.17 6.83 1.90
CA ALA A 35 -7.89 7.44 1.56
C ALA A 35 -8.08 8.77 0.83
N ALA A 36 -7.54 9.84 1.39
CA ALA A 36 -7.40 11.15 0.74
C ALA A 36 -5.97 11.28 0.20
N VAL A 37 -5.76 10.91 -1.05
CA VAL A 37 -4.42 10.89 -1.65
C VAL A 37 -4.17 12.22 -2.37
N ASN A 38 -3.39 13.09 -1.75
CA ASN A 38 -3.15 14.46 -2.24
C ASN A 38 -1.82 14.65 -3.00
N GLY A 39 -1.11 13.56 -3.31
CA GLY A 39 0.18 13.60 -4.00
C GLY A 39 0.66 12.22 -4.43
N HIS A 40 1.97 12.10 -4.61
CA HIS A 40 2.58 10.83 -4.99
C HIS A 40 2.36 9.75 -3.91
N ALA A 41 2.02 8.53 -4.35
CA ALA A 41 2.02 7.36 -3.48
C ALA A 41 2.77 6.22 -4.14
N MET A 42 4.02 6.02 -3.73
CA MET A 42 4.92 4.99 -4.25
C MET A 42 5.30 4.01 -3.13
N ALA A 43 5.57 2.75 -3.50
CA ALA A 43 6.04 1.73 -2.57
C ALA A 43 5.10 1.57 -1.35
N GLY A 44 5.59 1.64 -0.12
CA GLY A 44 4.79 1.52 1.09
C GLY A 44 3.59 2.48 1.17
N ALA A 45 3.70 3.72 0.63
CA ALA A 45 2.56 4.64 0.56
C ALA A 45 1.47 4.14 -0.39
N PHE A 46 1.84 3.45 -1.48
CA PHE A 46 0.89 2.80 -2.37
C PHE A 46 0.17 1.62 -1.67
N VAL A 47 0.87 0.85 -0.86
CA VAL A 47 0.23 -0.21 -0.06
C VAL A 47 -0.73 0.39 0.97
N LEU A 48 -0.34 1.48 1.65
CA LEU A 48 -1.21 2.17 2.61
C LEU A 48 -2.52 2.63 1.98
N LEU A 49 -2.48 3.23 0.79
CA LEU A 49 -3.73 3.64 0.11
C LEU A 49 -4.61 2.44 -0.25
N LEU A 50 -4.03 1.27 -0.58
CA LEU A 50 -4.78 0.05 -0.86
C LEU A 50 -5.48 -0.54 0.38
N THR A 51 -5.09 -0.18 1.60
CA THR A 51 -5.80 -0.62 2.81
C THR A 51 -7.16 0.05 3.01
N ALA A 52 -7.42 1.16 2.32
CA ALA A 52 -8.67 1.89 2.44
C ALA A 52 -9.84 1.18 1.75
N ASP A 53 -11.05 1.48 2.22
CA ASP A 53 -12.30 0.96 1.66
C ASP A 53 -12.80 1.81 0.48
N TYR A 54 -12.39 3.08 0.45
CA TYR A 54 -12.63 4.01 -0.66
C TYR A 54 -11.40 4.93 -0.83
N ARG A 55 -11.08 5.28 -2.08
CA ARG A 55 -9.83 5.95 -2.40
C ARG A 55 -10.06 7.11 -3.36
N VAL A 56 -9.89 8.33 -2.83
CA VAL A 56 -9.98 9.58 -3.60
C VAL A 56 -8.58 9.99 -4.02
N GLY A 57 -8.30 9.97 -5.32
CA GLY A 57 -7.00 10.35 -5.89
C GLY A 57 -6.99 11.76 -6.45
N PRO A 58 -5.81 12.35 -6.67
CA PRO A 58 -5.66 13.66 -7.29
C PRO A 58 -5.67 13.55 -8.82
N THR A 59 -6.18 14.55 -9.52
CA THR A 59 -5.82 14.80 -10.91
C THR A 59 -4.43 15.41 -11.02
N GLY A 60 -3.81 15.41 -12.22
CA GLY A 60 -2.50 16.02 -12.48
C GLY A 60 -1.33 15.03 -12.42
N ASP A 61 -0.14 15.55 -12.08
CA ASP A 61 1.15 14.86 -12.32
C ASP A 61 1.57 13.90 -11.20
N ALA A 62 0.69 13.56 -10.26
CA ALA A 62 0.99 12.61 -9.19
C ALA A 62 1.34 11.22 -9.76
N ARG A 63 2.25 10.52 -9.08
CA ARG A 63 2.76 9.20 -9.51
C ARG A 63 2.45 8.15 -8.47
N PHE A 64 2.05 6.97 -8.95
CA PHE A 64 1.62 5.84 -8.15
C PHE A 64 2.31 4.56 -8.62
N GLY A 65 2.49 3.60 -7.70
CA GLY A 65 2.99 2.28 -8.06
C GLY A 65 3.90 1.65 -7.03
N LEU A 66 4.24 0.40 -7.32
CA LEU A 66 5.18 -0.43 -6.57
C LEU A 66 6.48 -0.54 -7.36
N THR A 67 7.56 -0.04 -6.81
CA THR A 67 8.86 0.02 -7.49
C THR A 67 9.93 -0.82 -6.82
N GLU A 68 9.54 -1.66 -5.86
CA GLU A 68 10.43 -2.47 -5.02
C GLU A 68 11.34 -3.37 -5.86
N ALA A 69 10.81 -4.03 -6.89
CA ALA A 69 11.61 -4.87 -7.80
C ALA A 69 12.73 -4.09 -8.52
N ARG A 70 12.52 -2.78 -8.78
CA ARG A 70 13.55 -1.93 -9.44
C ARG A 70 14.63 -1.45 -8.50
N VAL A 71 14.31 -1.39 -7.22
CA VAL A 71 15.27 -0.97 -6.17
C VAL A 71 15.86 -2.15 -5.40
N GLY A 72 15.55 -3.39 -5.84
CA GLY A 72 16.12 -4.60 -5.25
C GLY A 72 15.59 -4.95 -3.85
N ILE A 73 14.38 -4.48 -3.50
CA ILE A 73 13.77 -4.71 -2.20
C ILE A 73 12.56 -5.63 -2.38
N PRO A 74 12.51 -6.82 -1.75
CA PRO A 74 11.32 -7.65 -1.77
C PRO A 74 10.20 -7.06 -0.90
N PHE A 75 8.96 -7.49 -1.16
CA PHE A 75 7.82 -7.05 -0.38
C PHE A 75 7.76 -7.76 0.97
N PRO A 76 7.51 -7.04 2.07
CA PRO A 76 7.10 -7.66 3.32
C PRO A 76 5.78 -8.43 3.14
N ALA A 77 5.54 -9.42 3.99
CA ALA A 77 4.48 -10.40 3.75
C ALA A 77 3.06 -9.81 3.82
N ALA A 78 2.72 -9.02 4.87
CA ALA A 78 1.38 -8.43 4.99
C ALA A 78 1.08 -7.39 3.89
N PRO A 79 1.98 -6.46 3.53
CA PRO A 79 1.86 -5.63 2.34
C PRO A 79 1.50 -6.42 1.08
N MET A 80 2.18 -7.52 0.80
CA MET A 80 1.91 -8.33 -0.39
C MET A 80 0.54 -9.02 -0.32
N VAL A 81 0.06 -9.42 0.87
CA VAL A 81 -1.30 -9.97 1.03
C VAL A 81 -2.35 -8.93 0.63
N VAL A 82 -2.21 -7.69 1.10
CA VAL A 82 -3.13 -6.59 0.72
C VAL A 82 -3.08 -6.31 -0.78
N VAL A 83 -1.89 -6.16 -1.35
CA VAL A 83 -1.71 -5.91 -2.79
C VAL A 83 -2.40 -6.98 -3.65
N ARG A 84 -2.28 -8.26 -3.24
CA ARG A 84 -2.93 -9.38 -3.94
C ARG A 84 -4.44 -9.42 -3.77
N ALA A 85 -4.95 -8.96 -2.63
CA ALA A 85 -6.40 -8.94 -2.36
C ALA A 85 -7.10 -7.78 -3.08
N GLU A 86 -6.42 -6.64 -3.25
CA GLU A 86 -7.02 -5.39 -3.73
C GLU A 86 -6.83 -5.14 -5.23
N LEU A 87 -5.87 -5.81 -5.88
CA LEU A 87 -5.61 -5.63 -7.31
C LEU A 87 -6.07 -6.81 -8.13
N ALA A 88 -6.68 -6.53 -9.27
CA ALA A 88 -6.99 -7.57 -10.26
C ALA A 88 -5.71 -8.27 -10.75
N PRO A 89 -5.74 -9.56 -11.11
CA PRO A 89 -4.53 -10.32 -11.44
C PRO A 89 -3.66 -9.72 -12.54
N GLN A 90 -4.26 -9.09 -13.57
CA GLN A 90 -3.53 -8.40 -14.63
C GLN A 90 -2.83 -7.14 -14.13
N ASP A 91 -3.48 -6.39 -13.21
CA ASP A 91 -2.93 -5.16 -12.64
C ASP A 91 -1.86 -5.48 -11.61
N LEU A 92 -2.03 -6.55 -10.84
CA LEU A 92 -0.98 -7.06 -9.95
C LEU A 92 0.32 -7.35 -10.71
N ARG A 93 0.25 -8.05 -11.86
CA ARG A 93 1.45 -8.31 -12.69
C ARG A 93 2.09 -7.03 -13.19
N TYR A 94 1.27 -6.10 -13.69
CA TYR A 94 1.76 -4.82 -14.21
C TYR A 94 2.40 -3.97 -13.10
N ILE A 95 1.71 -3.82 -11.98
CA ILE A 95 2.13 -2.91 -10.91
C ILE A 95 3.33 -3.48 -10.14
N ALA A 96 3.29 -4.76 -9.77
CA ALA A 96 4.32 -5.36 -8.90
C ALA A 96 5.52 -5.91 -9.69
N LEU A 97 5.30 -6.60 -10.82
CA LEU A 97 6.39 -7.27 -11.56
C LEU A 97 7.01 -6.37 -12.62
N TYR A 98 6.21 -5.61 -13.38
CA TYR A 98 6.75 -4.63 -14.31
C TYR A 98 7.28 -3.38 -13.58
N ALA A 99 6.74 -3.10 -12.40
CA ALA A 99 7.22 -2.14 -11.42
C ALA A 99 7.48 -0.73 -11.99
N ARG A 100 6.61 -0.24 -12.87
CA ARG A 100 6.64 1.14 -13.36
C ARG A 100 5.63 2.01 -12.64
N GLY A 101 6.02 3.24 -12.33
CA GLY A 101 5.08 4.25 -11.86
C GLY A 101 4.19 4.73 -12.99
N PHE A 102 2.93 5.02 -12.65
CA PHE A 102 1.88 5.51 -13.55
C PHE A 102 1.18 6.74 -12.98
N GLY A 103 0.45 7.47 -13.81
CA GLY A 103 -0.29 8.68 -13.44
C GLY A 103 -1.69 8.39 -12.91
N SER A 104 -2.40 9.45 -12.53
CA SER A 104 -3.72 9.41 -11.89
C SER A 104 -4.78 8.71 -12.74
N GLU A 105 -4.87 9.05 -14.03
CA GLU A 105 -5.86 8.47 -14.93
C GLU A 105 -5.65 6.96 -15.15
N GLU A 106 -4.40 6.52 -15.24
CA GLU A 106 -4.10 5.10 -15.33
C GLU A 106 -4.40 4.38 -14.01
N ALA A 107 -4.10 5.00 -12.88
CA ALA A 107 -4.45 4.49 -11.56
C ALA A 107 -5.97 4.29 -11.42
N ARG A 108 -6.77 5.26 -11.89
CA ARG A 108 -8.23 5.16 -11.89
C ARG A 108 -8.73 4.01 -12.79
N ARG A 109 -8.20 3.88 -13.99
CA ARG A 109 -8.58 2.77 -14.91
C ARG A 109 -8.22 1.39 -14.36
N ARG A 110 -7.17 1.29 -13.55
CA ARG A 110 -6.72 0.05 -12.90
C ARG A 110 -7.42 -0.25 -11.56
N GLY A 111 -8.42 0.54 -11.18
CA GLY A 111 -9.14 0.34 -9.93
C GLY A 111 -8.36 0.69 -8.66
N VAL A 112 -7.25 1.44 -8.80
CA VAL A 112 -6.49 1.94 -7.65
C VAL A 112 -7.23 3.08 -6.96
N PHE A 113 -7.93 3.93 -7.73
CA PHE A 113 -8.80 4.98 -7.21
C PHE A 113 -10.25 4.74 -7.61
N ASP A 114 -11.19 5.03 -6.71
CA ASP A 114 -12.62 5.03 -6.97
C ASP A 114 -13.06 6.31 -7.69
N GLU A 115 -12.39 7.43 -7.40
CA GLU A 115 -12.59 8.70 -8.09
C GLU A 115 -11.33 9.57 -8.09
N LEU A 116 -11.30 10.57 -8.99
CA LEU A 116 -10.26 11.59 -9.04
C LEU A 116 -10.86 12.98 -8.80
N GLN A 117 -10.13 13.81 -8.06
CA GLN A 117 -10.48 15.19 -7.74
C GLN A 117 -9.29 16.12 -7.98
N PRO A 118 -9.51 17.41 -8.23
CA PRO A 118 -8.44 18.40 -8.15
C PRO A 118 -7.73 18.31 -6.80
N PRO A 119 -6.39 18.43 -6.72
CA PRO A 119 -5.63 18.22 -5.47
C PRO A 119 -6.19 18.97 -4.25
N ALA A 120 -6.66 20.20 -4.44
CA ALA A 120 -7.25 21.01 -3.38
C ALA A 120 -8.61 20.46 -2.86
N ALA A 121 -9.33 19.68 -3.67
CA ALA A 121 -10.65 19.14 -3.33
C ALA A 121 -10.59 17.73 -2.73
N VAL A 122 -9.46 17.01 -2.89
CA VAL A 122 -9.31 15.61 -2.46
C VAL A 122 -9.72 15.39 -1.01
N LEU A 123 -9.21 16.19 -0.08
CA LEU A 123 -9.51 16.02 1.35
C LEU A 123 -10.98 16.28 1.67
N GLY A 124 -11.55 17.37 1.12
CA GLY A 124 -12.96 17.70 1.32
C GLY A 124 -13.86 16.56 0.85
N ARG A 125 -13.59 16.06 -0.36
CA ARG A 125 -14.34 14.96 -0.95
C ARG A 125 -14.20 13.65 -0.17
N ALA A 126 -13.02 13.30 0.28
CA ALA A 126 -12.79 12.12 1.09
C ALA A 126 -13.55 12.18 2.44
N ILE A 127 -13.65 13.37 3.06
CA ILE A 127 -14.44 13.57 4.28
C ILE A 127 -15.94 13.39 4.00
N GLU A 128 -16.47 13.88 2.86
CA GLU A 128 -17.85 13.65 2.47
C GLU A 128 -18.15 12.16 2.31
N VAL A 129 -17.31 11.44 1.59
CA VAL A 129 -17.44 9.98 1.42
C VAL A 129 -17.37 9.25 2.76
N ALA A 130 -16.42 9.64 3.63
CA ALA A 130 -16.31 9.04 4.96
C ALA A 130 -17.55 9.25 5.82
N ARG A 131 -18.18 10.43 5.76
CA ARG A 131 -19.44 10.72 6.46
C ARG A 131 -20.60 9.90 5.91
N ASP A 132 -20.70 9.78 4.58
CA ASP A 132 -21.70 8.94 3.93
C ASP A 132 -21.55 7.47 4.35
N MET A 133 -20.35 6.91 4.24
CA MET A 133 -20.09 5.55 4.67
C MET A 133 -20.32 5.32 6.17
N ALA A 134 -20.02 6.31 7.01
CA ALA A 134 -20.24 6.23 8.45
C ALA A 134 -21.75 6.29 8.85
N SER A 135 -22.64 6.64 7.92
CA SER A 135 -24.09 6.59 8.13
C SER A 135 -24.65 5.16 8.09
N MET A 136 -23.90 4.20 7.58
CA MET A 136 -24.30 2.79 7.56
C MET A 136 -24.30 2.19 8.97
N PRO A 137 -25.19 1.20 9.27
CA PRO A 137 -25.17 0.49 10.54
C PRO A 137 -23.78 -0.15 10.80
N ALA A 138 -23.09 0.32 11.84
CA ALA A 138 -21.70 -0.01 12.11
C ALA A 138 -21.42 -1.53 12.20
N ASP A 139 -22.31 -2.29 12.86
CA ASP A 139 -22.18 -3.75 12.99
C ASP A 139 -22.34 -4.48 11.66
N ALA A 140 -23.28 -4.03 10.82
CA ALA A 140 -23.45 -4.62 9.49
C ALA A 140 -22.24 -4.34 8.62
N TYR A 141 -21.75 -3.10 8.59
CA TYR A 141 -20.56 -2.72 7.87
C TYR A 141 -19.33 -3.54 8.29
N ARG A 142 -19.07 -3.64 9.59
CA ARG A 142 -17.96 -4.42 10.15
C ARG A 142 -18.02 -5.89 9.72
N ARG A 143 -19.19 -6.52 9.80
CA ARG A 143 -19.39 -7.93 9.43
C ARG A 143 -19.16 -8.14 7.92
N ILE A 144 -19.71 -7.27 7.07
CA ILE A 144 -19.52 -7.35 5.62
C ILE A 144 -18.04 -7.16 5.27
N LYS A 145 -17.36 -6.19 5.87
CA LYS A 145 -15.92 -5.98 5.67
C LYS A 145 -15.11 -7.23 6.06
N GLN A 146 -15.44 -7.87 7.17
CA GLN A 146 -14.83 -9.16 7.56
C GLN A 146 -15.13 -10.29 6.56
N GLN A 147 -16.32 -10.34 5.99
CA GLN A 147 -16.64 -11.33 4.95
C GLN A 147 -15.83 -11.10 3.67
N VAL A 148 -15.67 -9.84 3.25
CA VAL A 148 -14.93 -9.47 2.05
C VAL A 148 -13.41 -9.70 2.23
N ARG A 149 -12.85 -9.30 3.37
CA ARG A 149 -11.40 -9.29 3.63
C ARG A 149 -10.89 -10.45 4.48
N GLY A 150 -11.78 -11.32 4.95
CA GLY A 150 -11.49 -12.33 5.98
C GLY A 150 -10.33 -13.27 5.65
N ALA A 151 -10.24 -13.76 4.42
CA ALA A 151 -9.14 -14.62 4.00
C ALA A 151 -7.78 -13.91 4.05
N ALA A 152 -7.72 -12.65 3.60
CA ALA A 152 -6.52 -11.84 3.64
C ALA A 152 -6.15 -11.47 5.08
N LEU A 153 -7.12 -11.09 5.91
CA LEU A 153 -6.91 -10.76 7.32
C LEU A 153 -6.38 -11.96 8.11
N ALA A 154 -6.98 -13.14 7.95
CA ALA A 154 -6.50 -14.37 8.62
C ALA A 154 -5.02 -14.67 8.26
N ARG A 155 -4.64 -14.45 7.00
CA ARG A 155 -3.23 -14.63 6.59
C ARG A 155 -2.31 -13.57 7.21
N ILE A 156 -2.75 -12.31 7.30
CA ILE A 156 -1.99 -11.24 7.96
C ILE A 156 -1.84 -11.52 9.45
N ASP A 157 -2.92 -11.94 10.12
CA ASP A 157 -2.89 -12.28 11.55
C ASP A 157 -1.92 -13.43 11.84
N GLU A 158 -1.87 -14.45 10.99
CA GLU A 158 -0.89 -15.54 11.08
C GLU A 158 0.55 -15.01 10.95
N ILE A 159 0.82 -14.15 9.96
CA ILE A 159 2.14 -13.53 9.76
C ILE A 159 2.57 -12.73 10.99
N VAL A 160 1.66 -11.93 11.54
CA VAL A 160 1.95 -11.09 12.71
C VAL A 160 2.15 -11.94 13.97
N ALA A 161 1.30 -12.95 14.18
CA ALA A 161 1.35 -13.80 15.39
C ALA A 161 2.59 -14.70 15.42
N THR A 162 3.03 -15.21 14.28
CA THR A 162 4.14 -16.17 14.18
C THR A 162 5.47 -15.51 13.82
N GLY A 163 5.46 -14.26 13.39
CA GLY A 163 6.63 -13.63 12.77
C GLY A 163 7.08 -14.33 11.49
N ALA A 164 6.17 -15.06 10.81
CA ALA A 164 6.49 -15.86 9.62
C ALA A 164 6.60 -15.01 8.35
N ASP A 165 7.29 -13.88 8.43
CA ASP A 165 7.64 -13.12 7.23
C ASP A 165 8.91 -13.73 6.62
N PRO A 166 8.85 -14.29 5.38
CA PRO A 166 10.02 -14.89 4.74
C PRO A 166 11.14 -13.88 4.46
N MET A 167 10.85 -12.57 4.57
CA MET A 167 11.82 -11.50 4.36
C MET A 167 12.64 -11.18 5.63
N LEU A 168 12.36 -11.81 6.77
CA LEU A 168 13.07 -11.56 8.04
C LEU A 168 14.56 -11.91 8.02
N GLY A 169 15.03 -12.69 7.06
CA GLY A 169 16.42 -13.14 6.92
C GLY A 169 17.35 -12.17 6.16
N GLY A 170 17.02 -10.91 6.08
CA GLY A 170 17.79 -9.90 5.34
C GLY A 170 16.92 -9.21 4.30
N TRP A 171 15.95 -8.46 4.78
CA TRP A 171 14.98 -7.74 3.94
C TRP A 171 15.66 -6.72 3.03
N VAL A 172 16.62 -5.97 3.57
CA VAL A 172 17.43 -5.03 2.80
C VAL A 172 18.88 -5.39 2.99
N ASP A 173 19.53 -5.82 1.91
CA ASP A 173 20.97 -6.05 1.92
C ASP A 173 21.74 -4.74 1.71
N ALA A 174 23.08 -4.81 1.90
CA ALA A 174 23.97 -3.67 1.76
C ALA A 174 24.00 -3.07 0.33
N ASN A 175 23.52 -3.78 -0.68
CA ASN A 175 23.51 -3.34 -2.08
C ASN A 175 22.20 -2.62 -2.47
N ALA A 176 21.14 -2.72 -1.65
CA ALA A 176 19.85 -2.08 -1.92
C ALA A 176 19.93 -0.55 -2.05
N PRO A 177 20.78 0.19 -1.28
CA PRO A 177 20.96 1.63 -1.45
C PRO A 177 21.47 2.03 -2.83
N ASP A 178 22.41 1.27 -3.42
CA ASP A 178 22.98 1.55 -4.74
C ASP A 178 21.95 1.36 -5.86
N ALA A 179 21.10 0.35 -5.77
CA ALA A 179 20.01 0.12 -6.70
C ALA A 179 18.97 1.25 -6.65
N SER A 180 18.58 1.67 -5.45
CA SER A 180 17.62 2.75 -5.24
C SER A 180 18.16 4.10 -5.73
N THR A 181 19.42 4.40 -5.46
CA THR A 181 20.08 5.63 -5.89
C THR A 181 20.19 5.71 -7.40
N ARG A 182 20.59 4.63 -8.07
CA ARG A 182 20.67 4.53 -9.53
C ARG A 182 19.30 4.72 -10.19
N TRP A 183 18.26 4.11 -9.64
CA TRP A 183 16.91 4.23 -10.18
C TRP A 183 16.36 5.65 -10.03
N LEU A 184 16.54 6.28 -8.86
CA LEU A 184 16.13 7.67 -8.60
C LEU A 184 16.88 8.68 -9.49
N ALA A 185 18.16 8.46 -9.76
CA ALA A 185 18.94 9.29 -10.67
C ALA A 185 18.44 9.17 -12.13
N GLY A 186 18.10 7.94 -12.59
CA GLY A 186 17.59 7.70 -13.93
C GLY A 186 16.12 8.10 -14.15
N SER A 187 15.34 8.31 -13.09
CA SER A 187 13.93 8.71 -13.20
C SER A 187 13.74 10.22 -13.42
N LYS A 188 14.77 11.04 -13.21
CA LYS A 188 14.75 12.50 -13.45
C LYS A 188 14.95 12.88 -14.92
N THR A 189 15.23 11.92 -15.80
CA THR A 189 15.60 12.13 -17.21
C THR A 189 14.60 11.55 -18.22
N ARG A 190 13.37 11.19 -17.75
CA ARG A 190 12.31 10.69 -18.67
C ARG A 190 10.95 11.27 -18.32
#